data_c217f91d08e7cc8e97f4cf38145a7a6b
#
_entry.id   c217f91d08e7cc8e97f4cf38145a7a6b
#
_cell.length_a   1.000
_cell.length_b   1.000
_cell.length_c   1.000
_cell.angle_alpha   90.00
_cell.angle_beta   90.00
_cell.angle_gamma   90.00
#
_symmetry.space_group_name_H-M   'P 1'
#
loop_
_entity.id
_entity.type
_entity.pdbx_description
1 polymer ?
#
loop_
_entity_poly.entity_id
_entity_poly.type
_entity_poly.pdbx_seq_one_letter_code
_entity_poly.pdbx_strand_id
1 'polypeptide(L)'
;MAFAHLHVHTEYSLLDGACRIRDLPKLVKELGQTAVAITDHGVMYGAIDFYRACKAQGIHPVIGCEVYVARRTRLDKTYELDAESRHLVLLCENETGYRNLSYLVSQAFVDGFYIKPRIDLDLLRRHSEGLIGLSACLAGEIPRRLVNGDYDGAKEYALTMQDILGEGNFYLELQDHGIPDQTTVNRGLLRLHQETGIPLVCTNDAHYCLLYTSPSPRDR
;
A
#
# COMPACT_ATOMS: atom_id res chain seq x y z
N MET A 1 20.08 -5.05 11.37
CA MET A 1 19.36 -4.53 10.19
C MET A 1 18.22 -3.72 10.74
N ALA A 2 18.04 -2.46 10.34
CA ALA A 2 16.92 -1.66 10.80
C ALA A 2 15.67 -2.06 10.00
N PHE A 3 14.57 -2.41 10.68
CA PHE A 3 13.28 -2.67 10.06
C PHE A 3 12.39 -1.42 10.18
N ALA A 4 11.56 -1.17 9.19
CA ALA A 4 10.52 -0.13 9.23
C ALA A 4 9.20 -0.72 8.70
N HIS A 5 8.11 -0.46 9.40
CA HIS A 5 6.79 -0.81 8.88
C HIS A 5 6.40 0.16 7.77
N LEU A 6 6.23 -0.35 6.54
CA LEU A 6 5.90 0.43 5.34
C LEU A 6 4.45 0.25 4.86
N HIS A 7 3.66 -0.63 5.52
CA HIS A 7 2.26 -0.86 5.24
C HIS A 7 1.51 -0.94 6.58
N VAL A 8 0.83 0.16 6.94
CA VAL A 8 0.20 0.35 8.26
C VAL A 8 -1.10 1.13 8.11
N HIS A 9 -2.17 0.62 8.72
CA HIS A 9 -3.50 1.22 8.74
C HIS A 9 -3.79 1.86 10.10
N THR A 10 -4.04 3.17 10.09
CA THR A 10 -4.35 3.93 11.31
C THR A 10 -5.86 3.95 11.58
N GLU A 11 -6.27 4.66 12.65
CA GLU A 11 -7.68 4.94 12.94
C GLU A 11 -8.42 5.66 11.80
N TYR A 12 -7.71 6.14 10.77
CA TYR A 12 -8.30 6.73 9.57
C TYR A 12 -8.63 5.70 8.47
N SER A 13 -8.19 4.45 8.61
CA SER A 13 -8.76 3.29 7.90
C SER A 13 -10.04 2.85 8.61
N LEU A 14 -11.13 3.63 8.44
CA LEU A 14 -12.30 3.70 9.32
C LEU A 14 -13.00 2.36 9.62
N LEU A 15 -12.86 1.35 8.74
CA LEU A 15 -13.56 0.07 8.89
C LEU A 15 -12.75 -0.96 9.68
N ASP A 16 -11.41 -0.90 9.64
CA ASP A 16 -10.55 -1.98 10.09
C ASP A 16 -9.22 -1.53 10.69
N GLY A 17 -8.81 -0.27 10.56
CA GLY A 17 -7.59 0.27 11.17
C GLY A 17 -7.76 0.69 12.61
N ALA A 18 -6.83 0.29 13.49
CA ALA A 18 -6.83 0.65 14.91
C ALA A 18 -5.47 1.14 15.44
N CYS A 19 -4.48 1.32 14.58
CA CYS A 19 -3.20 1.92 14.97
C CYS A 19 -3.39 3.41 15.20
N ARG A 20 -3.39 3.85 16.46
CA ARG A 20 -3.59 5.27 16.78
C ARG A 20 -2.34 6.07 16.49
N ILE A 21 -2.47 7.13 15.69
CA ILE A 21 -1.38 8.03 15.30
C ILE A 21 -0.59 8.56 16.50
N ARG A 22 -1.26 8.89 17.60
CA ARG A 22 -0.61 9.40 18.81
C ARG A 22 0.28 8.37 19.53
N ASP A 23 -0.01 7.07 19.35
CA ASP A 23 0.65 5.98 20.08
C ASP A 23 1.69 5.27 19.19
N LEU A 24 1.46 5.20 17.87
CA LEU A 24 2.28 4.50 16.90
C LEU A 24 3.77 4.91 16.92
N PRO A 25 4.15 6.21 16.91
CA PRO A 25 5.56 6.58 16.92
C PRO A 25 6.29 6.21 18.22
N LYS A 26 5.59 6.18 19.34
CA LYS A 26 6.14 5.76 20.64
C LYS A 26 6.48 4.27 20.61
N LEU A 27 5.53 3.45 20.14
CA LEU A 27 5.72 2.01 20.00
C LEU A 27 6.86 1.68 19.04
N VAL A 28 6.93 2.34 17.90
CA VAL A 28 8.02 2.21 16.91
C VAL A 28 9.38 2.50 17.56
N LYS A 29 9.46 3.55 18.38
CA LYS A 29 10.68 3.90 19.13
C LYS A 29 11.04 2.84 20.18
N GLU A 30 10.06 2.32 20.92
CA GLU A 30 10.25 1.27 21.92
C GLU A 30 10.77 -0.03 21.28
N LEU A 31 10.36 -0.33 20.03
CA LEU A 31 10.85 -1.44 19.23
C LEU A 31 12.25 -1.18 18.62
N GLY A 32 12.86 -0.03 18.90
CA GLY A 32 14.17 0.32 18.37
C GLY A 32 14.19 0.66 16.89
N GLN A 33 13.02 0.94 16.30
CA GLN A 33 12.88 1.34 14.90
C GLN A 33 13.04 2.86 14.79
N THR A 34 13.46 3.34 13.62
CA THR A 34 13.75 4.76 13.37
C THR A 34 12.79 5.40 12.37
N ALA A 35 11.96 4.62 11.70
CA ALA A 35 11.01 5.06 10.69
C ALA A 35 9.73 4.21 10.72
N VAL A 36 8.64 4.79 10.24
CA VAL A 36 7.36 4.10 10.04
C VAL A 36 6.54 4.83 8.98
N ALA A 37 5.74 4.08 8.20
CA ALA A 37 4.79 4.65 7.27
C ALA A 37 3.36 4.63 7.83
N ILE A 38 2.50 5.45 7.21
CA ILE A 38 1.03 5.24 7.21
C ILE A 38 0.57 5.06 5.77
N THR A 39 -0.38 4.15 5.58
CA THR A 39 -0.90 3.77 4.26
C THR A 39 -2.39 3.48 4.33
N ASP A 40 -3.16 4.41 4.90
CA ASP A 40 -4.60 4.25 5.10
C ASP A 40 -5.35 3.99 3.79
N HIS A 41 -6.48 3.28 3.87
CA HIS A 41 -7.31 2.89 2.73
C HIS A 41 -7.90 4.09 1.99
N GLY A 42 -7.33 4.45 0.84
CA GLY A 42 -7.83 5.45 -0.09
C GLY A 42 -7.87 6.88 0.44
N VAL A 43 -7.24 7.17 1.57
CA VAL A 43 -7.25 8.49 2.22
C VAL A 43 -5.89 8.89 2.78
N MET A 44 -5.69 10.20 2.99
CA MET A 44 -4.50 10.77 3.62
C MET A 44 -4.87 11.68 4.81
N TYR A 45 -5.98 11.42 5.48
CA TYR A 45 -6.53 12.29 6.53
C TYR A 45 -5.59 12.48 7.71
N GLY A 46 -4.88 11.42 8.09
CA GLY A 46 -3.95 11.40 9.21
C GLY A 46 -2.55 11.98 8.91
N ALA A 47 -2.23 12.34 7.67
CA ALA A 47 -0.86 12.62 7.23
C ALA A 47 -0.15 13.70 8.07
N ILE A 48 -0.82 14.82 8.36
CA ILE A 48 -0.23 15.94 9.11
C ILE A 48 -0.05 15.60 10.59
N ASP A 49 -1.05 14.98 11.21
CA ASP A 49 -0.99 14.59 12.62
C ASP A 49 0.07 13.50 12.83
N PHE A 50 0.15 12.53 11.92
CA PHE A 50 1.19 11.51 11.92
C PHE A 50 2.60 12.13 11.77
N TYR A 51 2.79 13.03 10.80
CA TYR A 51 4.06 13.73 10.62
C TYR A 51 4.51 14.41 11.90
N ARG A 52 3.61 15.18 12.54
CA ARG A 52 3.89 15.89 13.79
C ARG A 52 4.20 14.92 14.94
N ALA A 53 3.43 13.86 15.08
CA ALA A 53 3.64 12.85 16.12
C ALA A 53 4.99 12.14 15.97
N CYS A 54 5.38 11.75 14.76
CA CYS A 54 6.69 11.15 14.47
C CYS A 54 7.83 12.10 14.78
N LYS A 55 7.74 13.35 14.31
CA LYS A 55 8.78 14.37 14.58
C LYS A 55 8.97 14.62 16.08
N ALA A 56 7.90 14.66 16.86
CA ALA A 56 7.94 14.81 18.31
C ALA A 56 8.68 13.66 19.03
N GLN A 57 8.70 12.45 18.44
CA GLN A 57 9.38 11.26 18.97
C GLN A 57 10.77 11.03 18.37
N GLY A 58 11.18 11.82 17.36
CA GLY A 58 12.43 11.64 16.62
C GLY A 58 12.37 10.44 15.66
N ILE A 59 11.18 10.04 15.22
CA ILE A 59 10.94 8.99 14.24
C ILE A 59 10.78 9.62 12.85
N HIS A 60 11.33 8.98 11.82
CA HIS A 60 11.18 9.42 10.44
C HIS A 60 9.79 8.99 9.91
N PRO A 61 8.91 9.97 9.58
CA PRO A 61 7.60 9.67 9.00
C PRO A 61 7.71 9.37 7.51
N VAL A 62 7.11 8.28 7.05
CA VAL A 62 6.88 8.00 5.63
C VAL A 62 5.40 8.18 5.35
N ILE A 63 5.05 9.16 4.54
CA ILE A 63 3.66 9.42 4.16
C ILE A 63 3.31 8.55 2.97
N GLY A 64 2.17 7.87 3.03
CA GLY A 64 1.66 7.03 1.96
C GLY A 64 0.15 6.88 2.00
N CYS A 65 -0.35 6.06 1.10
CA CYS A 65 -1.75 5.66 1.01
C CYS A 65 -1.84 4.31 0.30
N GLU A 66 -2.67 3.40 0.80
CA GLU A 66 -3.09 2.24 0.04
C GLU A 66 -4.24 2.66 -0.87
N VAL A 67 -3.92 2.97 -2.13
CA VAL A 67 -4.91 3.42 -3.11
C VAL A 67 -5.66 2.23 -3.72
N TYR A 68 -6.89 2.49 -4.17
CA TYR A 68 -7.67 1.55 -4.96
C TYR A 68 -7.44 1.81 -6.44
N VAL A 69 -7.01 0.79 -7.19
CA VAL A 69 -6.81 0.84 -8.65
C VAL A 69 -8.00 0.20 -9.35
N ALA A 70 -8.62 0.93 -10.27
CA ALA A 70 -9.71 0.43 -11.11
C ALA A 70 -9.19 -0.67 -12.06
N ARG A 71 -10.02 -1.68 -12.34
CA ARG A 71 -9.66 -2.77 -13.28
C ARG A 71 -9.53 -2.28 -14.73
N ARG A 72 -10.31 -1.28 -15.11
CA ARG A 72 -10.30 -0.62 -16.42
C ARG A 72 -9.91 0.84 -16.22
N THR A 73 -10.78 1.77 -16.50
CA THR A 73 -10.56 3.18 -16.17
C THR A 73 -11.30 3.57 -14.90
N ARG A 74 -10.85 4.60 -14.20
CA ARG A 74 -11.52 5.13 -13.02
C ARG A 74 -12.92 5.69 -13.32
N LEU A 75 -13.18 5.99 -14.60
CA LEU A 75 -14.45 6.54 -15.07
C LEU A 75 -15.51 5.46 -15.37
N ASP A 76 -15.07 4.21 -15.57
CA ASP A 76 -15.97 3.09 -15.81
C ASP A 76 -16.70 2.67 -14.53
N LYS A 77 -18.02 2.44 -14.63
CA LYS A 77 -18.91 2.18 -13.47
C LYS A 77 -19.95 1.10 -13.78
N THR A 78 -19.52 0.01 -14.42
CA THR A 78 -20.35 -1.17 -14.70
C THR A 78 -20.16 -2.20 -13.58
N TYR A 79 -21.22 -2.56 -12.87
CA TYR A 79 -21.11 -3.37 -11.65
C TYR A 79 -20.35 -4.69 -11.87
N GLU A 80 -20.68 -5.45 -12.90
CA GLU A 80 -20.09 -6.76 -13.19
C GLU A 80 -18.60 -6.68 -13.54
N LEU A 81 -18.11 -5.53 -13.99
CA LEU A 81 -16.75 -5.33 -14.47
C LEU A 81 -15.90 -4.48 -13.50
N ASP A 82 -16.51 -3.50 -12.83
CA ASP A 82 -15.79 -2.43 -12.15
C ASP A 82 -16.07 -2.35 -10.65
N ALA A 83 -16.93 -3.23 -10.10
CA ALA A 83 -17.24 -3.27 -8.67
C ALA A 83 -16.02 -3.59 -7.80
N GLU A 84 -15.10 -4.42 -8.32
CA GLU A 84 -13.86 -4.76 -7.66
C GLU A 84 -12.75 -3.78 -8.04
N SER A 85 -11.99 -3.36 -7.05
CA SER A 85 -10.72 -2.60 -7.22
C SER A 85 -9.55 -3.42 -6.67
N ARG A 86 -8.34 -2.99 -7.01
CA ARG A 86 -7.10 -3.62 -6.55
C ARG A 86 -6.34 -2.65 -5.64
N HIS A 87 -5.69 -3.20 -4.62
CA HIS A 87 -4.85 -2.41 -3.73
C HIS A 87 -3.47 -2.16 -4.34
N LEU A 88 -2.95 -0.98 -4.10
CA LEU A 88 -1.59 -0.57 -4.42
C LEU A 88 -1.12 0.37 -3.32
N VAL A 89 0.01 0.06 -2.70
CA VAL A 89 0.60 0.98 -1.72
C VAL A 89 1.46 2.00 -2.47
N LEU A 90 1.23 3.28 -2.21
CA LEU A 90 2.06 4.37 -2.71
C LEU A 90 2.66 5.14 -1.53
N LEU A 91 3.99 5.30 -1.54
CA LEU A 91 4.75 6.03 -0.54
C LEU A 91 5.38 7.28 -1.18
N CYS A 92 5.41 8.37 -0.42
CA CYS A 92 6.03 9.62 -0.87
C CYS A 92 7.53 9.61 -0.56
N GLU A 93 8.36 9.68 -1.59
CA GLU A 93 9.81 9.84 -1.44
C GLU A 93 10.19 11.27 -1.05
N ASN A 94 9.45 12.25 -1.58
CA ASN A 94 9.76 13.68 -1.44
C ASN A 94 8.47 14.53 -1.53
N GLU A 95 8.62 15.85 -1.52
CA GLU A 95 7.49 16.79 -1.58
C GLU A 95 6.72 16.70 -2.90
N THR A 96 7.37 16.44 -4.03
CA THR A 96 6.69 16.21 -5.31
C THR A 96 5.79 14.99 -5.23
N GLY A 97 6.29 13.88 -4.68
CA GLY A 97 5.49 12.68 -4.43
C GLY A 97 4.29 12.93 -3.51
N TYR A 98 4.48 13.73 -2.46
CA TYR A 98 3.36 14.10 -1.58
C TYR A 98 2.27 14.89 -2.32
N ARG A 99 2.64 15.85 -3.16
CA ARG A 99 1.69 16.60 -3.99
C ARG A 99 0.99 15.71 -5.00
N ASN A 100 1.74 14.83 -5.67
CA ASN A 100 1.20 13.87 -6.63
C ASN A 100 0.24 12.88 -5.96
N LEU A 101 0.61 12.30 -4.81
CA LEU A 101 -0.27 11.39 -4.07
C LEU A 101 -1.55 12.10 -3.60
N SER A 102 -1.43 13.32 -3.09
CA SER A 102 -2.60 14.12 -2.69
C SER A 102 -3.53 14.40 -3.87
N TYR A 103 -2.98 14.65 -5.06
CA TYR A 103 -3.76 14.83 -6.27
C TYR A 103 -4.44 13.52 -6.71
N LEU A 104 -3.71 12.40 -6.73
CA LEU A 104 -4.25 11.08 -7.06
C LEU A 104 -5.42 10.70 -6.16
N VAL A 105 -5.25 10.83 -4.85
CA VAL A 105 -6.31 10.55 -3.87
C VAL A 105 -7.51 11.48 -4.06
N SER A 106 -7.28 12.77 -4.33
CA SER A 106 -8.38 13.71 -4.60
C SER A 106 -9.16 13.35 -5.86
N GLN A 107 -8.47 13.02 -6.97
CA GLN A 107 -9.11 12.59 -8.21
C GLN A 107 -9.86 11.25 -8.06
N ALA A 108 -9.37 10.37 -7.21
CA ALA A 108 -10.08 9.13 -6.88
C ALA A 108 -11.48 9.39 -6.29
N PHE A 109 -11.64 10.45 -5.48
CA PHE A 109 -12.94 10.86 -4.96
C PHE A 109 -13.77 11.66 -5.97
N VAL A 110 -13.17 12.57 -6.73
CA VAL A 110 -13.87 13.47 -7.65
C VAL A 110 -14.41 12.71 -8.87
N ASP A 111 -13.53 11.99 -9.56
CA ASP A 111 -13.85 11.33 -10.83
C ASP A 111 -14.02 9.80 -10.66
N GLY A 112 -13.19 9.20 -9.83
CA GLY A 112 -13.01 7.75 -9.76
C GLY A 112 -13.93 7.04 -8.79
N PHE A 113 -14.75 7.75 -8.02
CA PHE A 113 -15.57 7.12 -6.98
C PHE A 113 -16.63 6.20 -7.60
N TYR A 114 -16.48 4.91 -7.31
CA TYR A 114 -17.48 3.88 -7.55
C TYR A 114 -17.26 2.74 -6.54
N ILE A 115 -18.14 2.63 -5.54
CA ILE A 115 -18.01 1.76 -4.37
C ILE A 115 -16.81 2.17 -3.48
N LYS A 116 -15.65 2.43 -4.09
CA LYS A 116 -14.40 2.91 -3.49
C LYS A 116 -13.85 4.08 -4.30
N PRO A 117 -13.03 4.98 -3.69
CA PRO A 117 -12.31 6.00 -4.44
C PRO A 117 -11.16 5.34 -5.24
N ARG A 118 -11.25 5.35 -6.57
CA ARG A 118 -10.33 4.61 -7.43
C ARG A 118 -9.49 5.54 -8.31
N ILE A 119 -8.21 5.24 -8.42
CA ILE A 119 -7.36 5.74 -9.50
C ILE A 119 -7.32 4.72 -10.65
N ASP A 120 -6.69 5.06 -11.77
CA ASP A 120 -6.31 4.14 -12.83
C ASP A 120 -4.83 4.32 -13.19
N LEU A 121 -4.29 3.40 -14.00
CA LEU A 121 -2.88 3.42 -14.39
C LEU A 121 -2.53 4.64 -15.25
N ASP A 122 -3.48 5.17 -16.02
CA ASP A 122 -3.26 6.38 -16.83
C ASP A 122 -3.07 7.62 -15.96
N LEU A 123 -3.90 7.78 -14.92
CA LEU A 123 -3.74 8.87 -13.95
C LEU A 123 -2.43 8.71 -13.15
N LEU A 124 -2.11 7.49 -12.71
CA LEU A 124 -0.88 7.20 -11.99
C LEU A 124 0.36 7.52 -12.84
N ARG A 125 0.39 7.13 -14.11
CA ARG A 125 1.51 7.40 -15.03
C ARG A 125 1.81 8.90 -15.15
N ARG A 126 0.78 9.74 -15.13
CA ARG A 126 0.93 11.20 -15.23
C ARG A 126 1.38 11.87 -13.93
N HIS A 127 1.26 11.17 -12.80
CA HIS A 127 1.54 11.70 -11.46
C HIS A 127 2.37 10.73 -10.61
N SER A 128 3.30 9.99 -11.23
CA SER A 128 4.16 9.01 -10.56
C SER A 128 5.44 9.58 -9.97
N GLU A 129 5.85 10.77 -10.39
CA GLU A 129 7.11 11.38 -9.93
C GLU A 129 7.16 11.53 -8.40
N GLY A 130 8.26 11.08 -7.80
CA GLY A 130 8.48 11.12 -6.35
C GLY A 130 7.64 10.11 -5.56
N LEU A 131 7.06 9.10 -6.23
CA LEU A 131 6.33 8.00 -5.61
C LEU A 131 7.12 6.70 -5.68
N ILE A 132 7.01 5.92 -4.61
CA ILE A 132 7.47 4.53 -4.53
C ILE A 132 6.22 3.66 -4.39
N GLY A 133 6.12 2.59 -5.18
CA GLY A 133 4.99 1.66 -5.14
C GLY A 133 5.36 0.31 -4.54
N LEU A 134 4.42 -0.28 -3.78
CA LEU A 134 4.50 -1.67 -3.31
C LEU A 134 3.31 -2.45 -3.84
N SER A 135 3.51 -3.74 -4.17
CA SER A 135 2.49 -4.60 -4.80
C SER A 135 1.28 -4.92 -3.91
N ALA A 136 1.25 -4.42 -2.70
CA ALA A 136 0.21 -4.56 -1.67
C ALA A 136 -0.03 -6.01 -1.18
N CYS A 137 -1.12 -6.21 -0.44
CA CYS A 137 -1.55 -7.46 0.16
C CYS A 137 -2.24 -8.39 -0.85
N LEU A 138 -2.93 -9.45 -0.38
CA LEU A 138 -3.68 -10.38 -1.24
C LEU A 138 -4.75 -9.70 -2.12
N ALA A 139 -5.16 -8.48 -1.81
CA ALA A 139 -6.08 -7.67 -2.63
C ALA A 139 -5.38 -6.89 -3.76
N GLY A 140 -4.05 -6.92 -3.85
CA GLY A 140 -3.28 -6.35 -4.96
C GLY A 140 -3.47 -7.11 -6.27
N GLU A 141 -3.20 -6.46 -7.41
CA GLU A 141 -3.37 -7.08 -8.73
C GLU A 141 -2.40 -8.25 -8.92
N ILE A 142 -1.11 -8.08 -8.58
CA ILE A 142 -0.10 -9.14 -8.73
C ILE A 142 -0.44 -10.35 -7.83
N PRO A 143 -0.68 -10.19 -6.51
CA PRO A 143 -1.09 -11.29 -5.66
C PRO A 143 -2.34 -12.03 -6.16
N ARG A 144 -3.37 -11.30 -6.58
CA ARG A 144 -4.60 -11.90 -7.14
C ARG A 144 -4.35 -12.76 -8.37
N ARG A 145 -3.52 -12.28 -9.30
CA ARG A 145 -3.14 -13.06 -10.49
C ARG A 145 -2.39 -14.33 -10.11
N LEU A 146 -1.45 -14.24 -9.17
CA LEU A 146 -0.67 -15.39 -8.69
C LEU A 146 -1.55 -16.45 -8.01
N VAL A 147 -2.50 -16.04 -7.17
CA VAL A 147 -3.48 -16.96 -6.55
C VAL A 147 -4.32 -17.66 -7.62
N ASN A 148 -4.69 -16.95 -8.69
CA ASN A 148 -5.48 -17.50 -9.79
C ASN A 148 -4.64 -18.29 -10.81
N GLY A 149 -3.32 -18.45 -10.60
CA GLY A 149 -2.43 -19.18 -11.50
C GLY A 149 -2.03 -18.40 -12.77
N ASP A 150 -2.37 -17.11 -12.87
CA ASP A 150 -2.01 -16.21 -13.98
C ASP A 150 -0.63 -15.57 -13.73
N TYR A 151 0.43 -16.37 -13.83
CA TYR A 151 1.80 -15.90 -13.61
C TYR A 151 2.24 -14.89 -14.66
N ASP A 152 1.93 -15.15 -15.94
CA ASP A 152 2.36 -14.28 -17.05
C ASP A 152 1.68 -12.90 -16.95
N GLY A 153 0.40 -12.85 -16.62
CA GLY A 153 -0.30 -11.60 -16.38
C GLY A 153 0.24 -10.86 -15.14
N ALA A 154 0.62 -11.58 -14.08
CA ALA A 154 1.27 -10.98 -12.90
C ALA A 154 2.61 -10.34 -13.28
N LYS A 155 3.41 -11.00 -14.13
CA LYS A 155 4.70 -10.49 -14.63
C LYS A 155 4.52 -9.26 -15.50
N GLU A 156 3.58 -9.29 -16.44
CA GLU A 156 3.27 -8.16 -17.32
C GLU A 156 2.85 -6.93 -16.48
N TYR A 157 1.98 -7.12 -15.48
CA TYR A 157 1.56 -6.03 -14.61
C TYR A 157 2.72 -5.48 -13.76
N ALA A 158 3.60 -6.36 -13.23
CA ALA A 158 4.77 -5.94 -12.46
C ALA A 158 5.73 -5.06 -13.30
N LEU A 159 5.99 -5.46 -14.54
CA LEU A 159 6.80 -4.68 -15.48
C LEU A 159 6.13 -3.35 -15.87
N THR A 160 4.79 -3.34 -16.01
CA THR A 160 4.02 -2.11 -16.24
C THR A 160 4.16 -1.15 -15.07
N MET A 161 4.11 -1.64 -13.83
CA MET A 161 4.29 -0.81 -12.64
C MET A 161 5.71 -0.25 -12.53
N GLN A 162 6.73 -1.06 -12.87
CA GLN A 162 8.11 -0.60 -12.93
C GLN A 162 8.31 0.49 -14.00
N ASP A 163 7.66 0.35 -15.16
CA ASP A 163 7.68 1.37 -16.22
C ASP A 163 7.00 2.68 -15.78
N ILE A 164 5.88 2.61 -15.06
CA ILE A 164 5.15 3.78 -14.56
C ILE A 164 5.93 4.54 -13.48
N LEU A 165 6.48 3.83 -12.50
CA LEU A 165 7.12 4.42 -11.32
C LEU A 165 8.62 4.67 -11.51
N GLY A 166 9.22 4.00 -12.49
CA GLY A 166 10.65 4.01 -12.75
C GLY A 166 11.39 2.86 -12.05
N GLU A 167 12.55 2.52 -12.61
CA GLU A 167 13.41 1.47 -12.07
C GLU A 167 13.84 1.81 -10.64
N GLY A 168 13.73 0.82 -9.74
CA GLY A 168 14.05 0.99 -8.31
C GLY A 168 12.93 1.62 -7.46
N ASN A 169 11.83 2.09 -8.06
CA ASN A 169 10.71 2.72 -7.35
C ASN A 169 9.45 1.82 -7.25
N PHE A 170 9.54 0.58 -7.71
CA PHE A 170 8.48 -0.40 -7.50
C PHE A 170 9.04 -1.64 -6.81
N TYR A 171 8.33 -2.15 -5.80
CA TYR A 171 8.73 -3.29 -4.97
C TYR A 171 7.65 -4.36 -4.93
N LEU A 172 8.06 -5.62 -5.02
CA LEU A 172 7.20 -6.77 -4.77
C LEU A 172 7.11 -6.99 -3.26
N GLU A 173 5.91 -6.95 -2.72
CA GLU A 173 5.65 -6.93 -1.28
C GLU A 173 5.40 -8.34 -0.75
N LEU A 174 6.29 -8.83 0.12
CA LEU A 174 6.17 -10.10 0.80
C LEU A 174 5.48 -9.91 2.15
N GLN A 175 4.44 -10.72 2.41
CA GLN A 175 3.72 -10.77 3.68
C GLN A 175 3.59 -12.22 4.14
N ASP A 176 3.62 -12.47 5.45
CA ASP A 176 3.39 -13.80 6.03
C ASP A 176 2.61 -13.68 7.34
N HIS A 177 1.32 -13.98 7.28
CA HIS A 177 0.41 -14.06 8.43
C HIS A 177 -0.09 -15.50 8.66
N GLY A 178 0.59 -16.51 8.08
CA GLY A 178 0.16 -17.90 8.13
C GLY A 178 -1.04 -18.22 7.23
N ILE A 179 -1.38 -17.35 6.28
CA ILE A 179 -2.48 -17.56 5.32
C ILE A 179 -1.93 -18.39 4.14
N PRO A 180 -2.58 -19.53 3.77
CA PRO A 180 -2.08 -20.40 2.70
C PRO A 180 -1.83 -19.68 1.37
N ASP A 181 -2.72 -18.76 0.97
CA ASP A 181 -2.58 -18.00 -0.27
C ASP A 181 -1.32 -17.14 -0.27
N GLN A 182 -0.90 -16.59 0.88
CA GLN A 182 0.36 -15.82 0.98
C GLN A 182 1.58 -16.69 0.67
N THR A 183 1.56 -17.99 1.04
CA THR A 183 2.65 -18.89 0.66
C THR A 183 2.76 -19.08 -0.84
N THR A 184 1.61 -19.20 -1.54
CA THR A 184 1.54 -19.29 -2.99
C THR A 184 2.03 -17.99 -3.65
N VAL A 185 1.55 -16.85 -3.16
CA VAL A 185 1.94 -15.52 -3.64
C VAL A 185 3.43 -15.29 -3.44
N ASN A 186 3.97 -15.53 -2.24
CA ASN A 186 5.38 -15.32 -1.94
C ASN A 186 6.31 -16.13 -2.85
N ARG A 187 5.95 -17.39 -3.19
CA ARG A 187 6.70 -18.18 -4.18
C ARG A 187 6.69 -17.52 -5.57
N GLY A 188 5.52 -17.02 -6.00
CA GLY A 188 5.38 -16.30 -7.25
C GLY A 188 6.17 -15.00 -7.29
N LEU A 189 6.14 -14.21 -6.20
CA LEU A 189 6.90 -12.96 -6.08
C LEU A 189 8.41 -13.19 -6.07
N LEU A 190 8.90 -14.23 -5.39
CA LEU A 190 10.32 -14.61 -5.44
C LEU A 190 10.77 -14.98 -6.86
N ARG A 191 9.94 -15.71 -7.61
CA ARG A 191 10.20 -16.02 -9.01
C ARG A 191 10.17 -14.75 -9.88
N LEU A 192 9.19 -13.86 -9.68
CA LEU A 192 9.12 -12.56 -10.40
C LEU A 192 10.39 -11.73 -10.15
N HIS A 193 10.83 -11.64 -8.89
CA HIS A 193 12.08 -10.96 -8.53
C HIS A 193 13.27 -11.52 -9.31
N GLN A 194 13.42 -12.85 -9.33
CA GLN A 194 14.53 -13.51 -10.05
C GLN A 194 14.50 -13.25 -11.55
N GLU A 195 13.31 -13.20 -12.15
CA GLU A 195 13.16 -13.05 -13.62
C GLU A 195 13.18 -11.57 -14.08
N THR A 196 12.78 -10.62 -13.22
CA THR A 196 12.62 -9.21 -13.62
C THR A 196 13.62 -8.27 -12.96
N GLY A 197 14.27 -8.68 -11.87
CA GLY A 197 15.11 -7.81 -11.05
C GLY A 197 14.34 -6.82 -10.17
N ILE A 198 13.00 -6.79 -10.21
CA ILE A 198 12.19 -5.92 -9.34
C ILE A 198 12.47 -6.27 -7.87
N PRO A 199 12.86 -5.31 -7.02
CA PRO A 199 13.25 -5.59 -5.65
C PRO A 199 12.08 -6.06 -4.79
N LEU A 200 12.42 -6.79 -3.71
CA LEU A 200 11.48 -7.27 -2.71
C LEU A 200 11.47 -6.36 -1.49
N VAL A 201 10.31 -6.26 -0.83
CA VAL A 201 10.17 -5.64 0.48
C VAL A 201 9.28 -6.50 1.37
N CYS A 202 9.60 -6.60 2.67
CA CYS A 202 8.77 -7.29 3.64
C CYS A 202 7.95 -6.29 4.43
N THR A 203 6.63 -6.52 4.54
CA THR A 203 5.72 -5.73 5.36
C THR A 203 4.80 -6.61 6.17
N ASN A 204 4.05 -6.01 7.10
CA ASN A 204 3.09 -6.73 7.93
C ASN A 204 1.64 -6.32 7.70
N ASP A 205 1.36 -5.34 6.85
CA ASP A 205 -0.02 -4.86 6.61
C ASP A 205 -0.77 -4.66 7.95
N ALA A 206 -0.13 -3.86 8.83
CA ALA A 206 -0.52 -3.79 10.22
C ALA A 206 -1.78 -2.94 10.42
N HIS A 207 -2.86 -3.57 10.86
CA HIS A 207 -4.13 -2.91 11.19
C HIS A 207 -4.25 -2.64 12.70
N TYR A 208 -3.52 -3.38 13.53
CA TYR A 208 -3.53 -3.29 14.99
C TYR A 208 -2.12 -3.18 15.52
N CYS A 209 -1.85 -2.13 16.29
CA CYS A 209 -0.52 -1.91 16.87
C CYS A 209 -0.28 -2.71 18.15
N LEU A 210 -1.34 -3.00 18.90
CA LEU A 210 -1.28 -3.62 20.24
C LEU A 210 -2.40 -4.65 20.39
N LEU A 211 -2.13 -5.74 21.10
CA LEU A 211 -3.09 -6.83 21.31
C LEU A 211 -4.44 -6.38 21.87
N TYR A 212 -4.45 -5.35 22.73
CA TYR A 212 -5.68 -4.83 23.30
C TYR A 212 -6.49 -3.90 22.38
N THR A 213 -5.90 -3.47 21.26
CA THR A 213 -6.62 -2.70 20.24
C THR A 213 -7.29 -3.60 19.20
N SER A 214 -6.99 -4.90 19.19
CA SER A 214 -7.65 -5.85 18.31
C SER A 214 -9.08 -6.13 18.79
N PRO A 215 -10.12 -5.81 18.01
CA PRO A 215 -11.51 -6.05 18.37
C PRO A 215 -11.93 -7.51 18.18
N SER A 216 -11.11 -8.34 17.55
CA SER A 216 -11.47 -9.68 17.13
C SER A 216 -10.45 -10.74 17.53
N PRO A 217 -10.93 -11.93 17.98
CA PRO A 217 -10.06 -13.10 18.22
C PRO A 217 -9.31 -13.59 16.96
N ARG A 218 -9.73 -13.13 15.75
CA ARG A 218 -9.07 -13.49 14.49
C ARG A 218 -7.73 -12.79 14.30
N ASP A 219 -7.47 -11.73 15.06
CA ASP A 219 -6.28 -10.90 14.97
C ASP A 219 -5.25 -11.25 16.06
N ARG A 220 -5.39 -12.44 16.67
CA ARG A 220 -4.53 -12.96 17.74
C ARG A 220 -3.69 -14.13 17.26
#